data_2a3b3e7832df8efc195da455a949317c
#
_entry.id   2a3b3e7832df8efc195da455a949317c
#
_cell.length_a   1.000
_cell.length_b   1.000
_cell.length_c   1.000
_cell.angle_alpha   90.00
_cell.angle_beta   90.00
_cell.angle_gamma   90.00
#
_symmetry.space_group_name_H-M   'P 1'
#
loop_
_entity.id
_entity.type
_entity.pdbx_description
1 polymer ?
#
loop_
_entity_poly.entity_id
_entity_poly.type
_entity_poly.pdbx_seq_one_letter_code
_entity_poly.pdbx_strand_id
1 'polypeptide(L)' 'MIFTASTKRYPIAAIREEAINLVQNGVIAIDRPIRILFEYLPAPQWNIIEYELERHDYLMRDRIIDLVGKIDWESD' A
#
# COMPACT_ATOMS: atom_id res chain seq x y z
N MET A 1 -6.58 23.06 -14.18
CA MET A 1 -6.33 22.69 -13.78
C MET A 1 -6.41 22.00 -13.09
N ILE A 2 -6.63 21.83 -13.11
CA ILE A 2 -6.63 21.39 -12.55
C ILE A 2 -6.56 20.56 -11.90
N PHE A 3 -6.60 20.44 -11.74
CA PHE A 3 -6.44 19.73 -11.18
C PHE A 3 -6.44 19.12 -10.39
N THR A 4 -6.45 18.78 -10.28
CA THR A 4 -6.37 18.56 -9.67
C THR A 4 -6.61 18.00 -8.53
N ALA A 5 -7.02 18.21 -8.16
CA ALA A 5 -7.53 17.90 -6.88
C ALA A 5 -7.57 16.50 -6.54
N SER A 6 -7.90 15.76 -7.42
CA SER A 6 -7.94 14.34 -7.23
C SER A 6 -6.65 13.81 -6.70
N THR A 7 -5.73 14.62 -6.60
CA THR A 7 -4.44 14.20 -6.12
C THR A 7 -4.51 13.62 -4.72
N LYS A 8 -5.59 13.85 -4.03
CA LYS A 8 -5.69 13.32 -2.70
C LYS A 8 -6.06 11.86 -2.66
N ARG A 9 -6.35 11.30 -3.78
CA ARG A 9 -6.78 9.92 -3.78
C ARG A 9 -5.58 8.99 -3.70
N TYR A 10 -5.83 7.86 -3.08
CA TYR A 10 -4.78 6.86 -2.96
C TYR A 10 -5.42 5.52 -3.25
N PRO A 11 -5.65 5.23 -4.51
CA PRO A 11 -6.35 3.99 -4.87
C PRO A 11 -5.55 2.76 -4.45
N ILE A 12 -6.27 1.66 -4.31
CA ILE A 12 -5.64 0.43 -3.85
C ILE A 12 -4.46 0.04 -4.73
N ALA A 13 -4.55 0.31 -6.02
CA ALA A 13 -3.45 -0.01 -6.92
C ALA A 13 -2.20 0.77 -6.56
N ALA A 14 -2.36 2.02 -6.19
CA ALA A 14 -1.21 2.83 -5.81
C ALA A 14 -0.62 2.36 -4.49
N ILE A 15 -1.47 1.99 -3.55
CA ILE A 15 -0.99 1.47 -2.27
C ILE A 15 -0.21 0.19 -2.50
N ARG A 16 -0.74 -0.65 -3.36
CA ARG A 16 -0.08 -1.91 -3.68
C ARG A 16 1.28 -1.68 -4.31
N GLU A 17 1.35 -0.72 -5.21
CA GLU A 17 2.62 -0.40 -5.86
C GLU A 17 3.65 0.11 -4.88
N GLU A 18 3.22 0.94 -3.93
CA GLU A 18 4.14 1.41 -2.92
C GLU A 18 4.68 0.24 -2.11
N ALA A 19 3.80 -0.69 -1.76
CA ALA A 19 4.23 -1.85 -1.00
C ALA A 19 5.23 -2.67 -1.80
N ILE A 20 4.94 -2.87 -3.08
CA ILE A 20 5.83 -3.64 -3.94
C ILE A 20 7.20 -2.98 -4.00
N ASN A 21 7.22 -1.67 -4.19
CA ASN A 21 8.48 -0.96 -4.27
C ASN A 21 9.29 -1.10 -2.99
N LEU A 22 8.62 -0.99 -1.86
CA LEU A 22 9.32 -1.10 -0.59
C LEU A 22 9.90 -2.49 -0.39
N VAL A 23 9.15 -3.50 -0.80
CA VAL A 23 9.65 -4.87 -0.68
C VAL A 23 10.82 -5.10 -1.63
N GLN A 24 10.69 -4.66 -2.86
CA GLN A 24 11.72 -4.88 -3.85
C GLN A 24 13.01 -4.16 -3.51
N ASN A 25 12.88 -3.03 -2.83
CA ASN A 25 14.06 -2.28 -2.42
C ASN A 25 14.64 -2.77 -1.10
N GLY A 26 14.04 -3.80 -0.53
CA GLY A 26 14.55 -4.37 0.70
C GLY A 26 14.22 -3.55 1.95
N VAL A 27 13.28 -2.63 1.83
CA VAL A 27 12.92 -1.78 2.96
C VAL A 27 12.03 -2.51 3.94
N ILE A 28 11.11 -3.31 3.42
CA ILE A 28 10.21 -4.09 4.27
C ILE A 28 10.13 -5.51 3.73
N ALA A 29 9.75 -6.43 4.60
CA ALA A 29 9.56 -7.81 4.20
C ALA A 29 8.10 -8.06 3.88
N ILE A 30 7.83 -9.04 3.03
CA ILE A 30 6.46 -9.31 2.61
C ILE A 30 5.62 -9.90 3.72
N ASP A 31 6.24 -10.42 4.77
CA ASP A 31 5.47 -11.01 5.87
C ASP A 31 5.18 -10.00 6.98
N ARG A 32 5.51 -8.74 6.76
CA ARG A 32 5.20 -7.72 7.74
C ARG A 32 3.74 -7.31 7.63
N PRO A 33 3.17 -6.78 8.72
CA PRO A 33 1.78 -6.33 8.67
C PRO A 33 1.63 -5.11 7.76
N ILE A 34 0.46 -4.97 7.18
CA ILE A 34 0.19 -3.87 6.27
C ILE A 34 0.43 -2.53 6.94
N ARG A 35 0.15 -2.43 8.24
CA ARG A 35 0.28 -1.16 8.93
C ARG A 35 1.69 -0.61 8.87
N ILE A 36 2.68 -1.43 8.54
CA ILE A 36 4.05 -0.93 8.47
C ILE A 36 4.19 0.08 7.34
N LEU A 37 3.31 0.02 6.35
CA LEU A 37 3.34 0.98 5.26
C LEU A 37 3.18 2.40 5.75
N PHE A 38 2.47 2.58 6.85
CA PHE A 38 2.20 3.91 7.37
C PHE A 38 3.46 4.59 7.86
N GLU A 39 4.53 3.84 8.06
CA GLU A 39 5.80 4.44 8.43
C GLU A 39 6.52 5.01 7.23
N TYR A 40 6.11 4.61 6.04
CA TYR A 40 6.78 5.04 4.81
C TYR A 40 5.89 5.88 3.92
N LEU A 41 4.64 6.01 4.26
CA LEU A 41 3.70 6.81 3.48
C LEU A 41 3.43 8.12 4.21
N PRO A 42 3.10 9.17 3.47
CA PRO A 42 2.91 10.48 4.09
C PRO A 42 1.74 10.48 5.07
N ALA A 43 1.99 10.99 6.26
CA ALA A 43 0.99 11.00 7.31
C ALA A 43 -0.32 11.66 6.88
N PRO A 44 -0.30 12.77 6.17
CA PRO A 44 -1.55 13.39 5.75
C PRO A 44 -2.45 12.50 4.91
N GLN A 45 -1.88 11.44 4.34
CA GLN A 45 -2.65 10.53 3.49
C GLN A 45 -3.14 9.30 4.26
N TRP A 46 -2.75 9.15 5.50
CA TRP A 46 -3.01 7.91 6.23
C TRP A 46 -4.50 7.57 6.30
N ASN A 47 -5.35 8.56 6.57
CA ASN A 47 -6.78 8.29 6.66
C ASN A 47 -7.33 7.79 5.33
N ILE A 48 -6.85 8.38 4.26
CA ILE A 48 -7.29 8.00 2.94
C ILE A 48 -6.85 6.58 2.63
N ILE A 49 -5.61 6.26 2.97
CA ILE A 49 -5.07 4.94 2.71
C ILE A 49 -5.80 3.90 3.54
N GLU A 50 -6.04 4.20 4.80
CA GLU A 50 -6.73 3.27 5.66
C GLU A 50 -8.14 3.01 5.15
N TYR A 51 -8.83 4.06 4.74
CA TYR A 51 -10.18 3.92 4.22
C TYR A 51 -10.18 3.03 2.97
N GLU A 52 -9.21 3.25 2.11
CA GLU A 52 -9.14 2.47 0.87
C GLU A 52 -8.88 1.01 1.18
N LEU A 53 -8.00 0.74 2.12
CA LEU A 53 -7.72 -0.64 2.50
C LEU A 53 -8.96 -1.31 3.05
N GLU A 54 -9.72 -0.60 3.88
CA GLU A 54 -10.93 -1.16 4.46
C GLU A 54 -11.97 -1.43 3.39
N ARG A 55 -12.04 -0.57 2.39
CA ARG A 55 -12.99 -0.77 1.30
C ARG A 55 -12.74 -2.08 0.57
N HIS A 56 -11.49 -2.52 0.57
CA HIS A 56 -11.10 -3.73 -0.13
C HIS A 56 -10.92 -4.90 0.83
N ASP A 57 -11.46 -4.75 2.05
CA ASP A 57 -11.47 -5.83 3.02
C ASP A 57 -10.10 -6.20 3.56
N TYR A 58 -9.18 -5.27 3.54
CA TYR A 58 -7.87 -5.49 4.16
C TYR A 58 -7.89 -4.96 5.58
N LEU A 59 -7.21 -5.67 6.46
CA LEU A 59 -7.05 -5.24 7.84
C LEU A 59 -5.62 -4.79 8.06
N MET A 60 -5.45 -3.93 9.05
CA MET A 60 -4.09 -3.45 9.34
C MET A 60 -3.17 -4.57 9.75
N ARG A 61 -3.72 -5.61 10.34
CA ARG A 61 -2.91 -6.74 10.79
C ARG A 61 -2.64 -7.77 9.69
N ASP A 62 -3.31 -7.63 8.56
CA ASP A 62 -3.00 -8.48 7.43
C ASP A 62 -1.58 -8.21 6.99
N ARG A 63 -1.02 -9.13 6.23
CA ARG A 63 0.36 -9.00 5.84
C ARG A 63 0.49 -8.34 4.49
N ILE A 64 1.69 -7.85 4.22
CA ILE A 64 1.97 -7.22 2.95
C ILE A 64 1.69 -8.19 1.81
N ILE A 65 2.06 -9.46 2.00
CA ILE A 65 1.83 -10.45 0.96
C ILE A 65 0.34 -10.55 0.62
N ASP A 66 -0.52 -10.38 1.62
CA ASP A 66 -1.95 -10.41 1.36
C ASP A 66 -2.38 -9.23 0.50
N LEU A 67 -1.76 -8.10 0.71
CA LEU A 67 -2.09 -6.90 -0.05
C LEU A 67 -1.61 -6.99 -1.49
N VAL A 68 -0.36 -7.38 -1.67
CA VAL A 68 0.22 -7.42 -3.01
C VAL A 68 -0.21 -8.66 -3.76
N GLY A 69 -0.67 -9.65 -3.03
CA GLY A 69 -1.28 -10.80 -3.66
C GLY A 69 -0.31 -11.64 -4.42
N LYS A 70 -0.77 -12.08 -5.56
CA LYS A 70 -0.03 -13.06 -6.32
C LYS A 70 0.97 -12.45 -7.25
N ILE A 71 1.59 -11.40 -6.83
CA ILE A 71 2.63 -10.81 -7.65
C ILE A 71 3.69 -11.87 -7.94
N ASP A 72 4.13 -11.90 -9.15
CA ASP A 72 5.15 -12.87 -9.54
C ASP A 72 6.51 -12.38 -9.14
N TRP A 73 6.81 -12.50 -7.87
CA TRP A 73 8.06 -12.00 -7.37
C TRP A 73 9.25 -12.66 -8.02
N GLU A 74 9.08 -13.93 -8.26
CA GLU A 74 10.21 -14.70 -8.74
C GLU A 74 10.18 -14.92 -10.23
N SER A 75 9.19 -14.40 -10.87
CA SER A 75 9.08 -14.73 -12.28
C SER A 75 10.02 -13.95 -13.14
N ASP A 76 10.67 -13.00 -12.56
CA ASP A 76 11.59 -12.28 -13.38
C ASP A 76 12.93 -12.82 -13.43
#